data_e92163521ed7077cf7d4f654d9846520
#
_entry.id   e92163521ed7077cf7d4f654d9846520
#
_cell.length_a   1.000
_cell.length_b   1.000
_cell.length_c   1.000
_cell.angle_alpha   90.00
_cell.angle_beta   90.00
_cell.angle_gamma   90.00
#
_symmetry.space_group_name_H-M   'P 1'
#
loop_
_entity.id
_entity.type
_entity.pdbx_description
1 polymer ?
#
loop_
_entity_poly.entity_id
_entity_poly.type
_entity_poly.pdbx_seq_one_letter_code
_entity_poly.pdbx_strand_id
1 'polypeptide(L)'
;MVAYAIFIKERTRNPAEIEAYKQQAPAGLAGHPITFRITHGRNEIVEGPGFEDIMMLEFPSFEEAKAWYHNPAYQAACEHRFKGGDYRAIIVEGCT
;
A
#
# COMPACT_ATOMS: atom_id res chain seq x y z
N MET A 1 -5.54 1.50 -19.22
CA MET A 1 -4.16 1.25 -18.78
C MET A 1 -4.19 0.87 -17.31
N VAL A 2 -3.40 -0.13 -16.95
CA VAL A 2 -3.30 -0.53 -15.54
C VAL A 2 -2.70 0.60 -14.72
N ALA A 3 -2.90 0.55 -13.41
CA ALA A 3 -2.29 1.48 -12.48
C ALA A 3 -1.79 0.71 -11.26
N TYR A 4 -0.88 1.30 -10.53
CA TYR A 4 -0.27 0.66 -9.38
C TYR A 4 -0.38 1.56 -8.16
N ALA A 5 -0.61 0.93 -7.02
CA ALA A 5 -0.44 1.58 -5.72
C ALA A 5 0.83 1.01 -5.12
N ILE A 6 1.80 1.88 -4.88
CA ILE A 6 3.11 1.50 -4.37
C ILE A 6 3.25 2.03 -2.96
N PHE A 7 3.58 1.14 -2.03
CA PHE A 7 3.77 1.49 -0.63
C PHE A 7 5.20 1.18 -0.22
N ILE A 8 5.88 2.20 0.29
CA ILE A 8 7.24 2.04 0.80
C ILE A 8 7.19 2.38 2.29
N LYS A 9 7.45 1.39 3.14
CA LYS A 9 7.55 1.62 4.57
C LYS A 9 8.99 2.00 4.88
N GLU A 10 9.21 3.25 5.25
CA GLU A 10 10.54 3.71 5.56
C GLU A 10 10.95 3.32 6.97
N ARG A 11 10.01 3.36 7.92
CA ARG A 11 10.30 3.06 9.32
C ARG A 11 9.05 2.66 10.07
N THR A 12 9.19 1.66 10.93
CA THR A 12 8.14 1.29 11.87
C THR A 12 8.34 2.07 13.17
N ARG A 13 7.28 2.73 13.64
CA ARG A 13 7.30 3.46 14.92
C ARG A 13 6.51 2.75 16.00
N ASN A 14 5.44 2.06 15.64
CA ASN A 14 4.59 1.34 16.59
C ASN A 14 4.11 0.03 15.93
N PRO A 15 4.78 -1.10 16.22
CA PRO A 15 4.43 -2.38 15.61
C PRO A 15 2.99 -2.83 15.87
N ALA A 16 2.43 -2.50 17.04
CA ALA A 16 1.05 -2.87 17.35
C ALA A 16 0.05 -2.19 16.42
N GLU A 17 0.30 -0.94 16.06
CA GLU A 17 -0.54 -0.20 15.11
C GLU A 17 -0.40 -0.79 13.69
N ILE A 18 0.80 -1.18 13.31
CA ILE A 18 1.01 -1.83 12.01
C ILE A 18 0.23 -3.15 11.96
N GLU A 19 0.22 -3.91 13.05
CA GLU A 19 -0.54 -5.16 13.11
C GLU A 19 -2.04 -4.89 13.00
N ALA A 20 -2.54 -3.86 13.66
CA ALA A 20 -3.95 -3.47 13.56
C ALA A 20 -4.30 -3.10 12.11
N TYR A 21 -3.41 -2.38 11.43
CA TYR A 21 -3.59 -2.05 10.02
C TYR A 21 -3.70 -3.33 9.16
N LYS A 22 -2.81 -4.29 9.38
CA LYS A 22 -2.81 -5.54 8.61
C LYS A 22 -4.11 -6.33 8.80
N GLN A 23 -4.70 -6.26 9.98
CA GLN A 23 -5.95 -6.94 10.26
C GLN A 23 -7.15 -6.24 9.64
N GLN A 24 -7.13 -4.92 9.53
CA GLN A 24 -8.26 -4.14 9.05
C GLN A 24 -8.23 -3.83 7.55
N ALA A 25 -7.04 -3.73 6.96
CA ALA A 25 -6.89 -3.37 5.55
C ALA A 25 -7.66 -4.31 4.59
N PRO A 26 -7.72 -5.64 4.82
CA PRO A 26 -8.48 -6.51 3.92
C PRO A 26 -9.95 -6.16 3.75
N ALA A 27 -10.57 -5.54 4.74
CA ALA A 27 -11.97 -5.11 4.61
C ALA A 27 -12.15 -4.09 3.47
N GLY A 28 -11.12 -3.33 3.15
CA GLY A 28 -11.16 -2.36 2.07
C GLY A 28 -10.97 -2.97 0.69
N LEU A 29 -10.63 -4.26 0.60
CA LEU A 29 -10.42 -4.92 -0.68
C LEU A 29 -11.74 -5.35 -1.34
N ALA A 30 -12.81 -5.48 -0.56
CA ALA A 30 -14.08 -5.98 -1.06
C ALA A 30 -14.63 -5.09 -2.18
N GLY A 31 -14.96 -5.72 -3.32
CA GLY A 31 -15.52 -5.01 -4.46
C GLY A 31 -14.50 -4.29 -5.33
N HIS A 32 -13.20 -4.42 -5.06
CA HIS A 32 -12.15 -3.78 -5.85
C HIS A 32 -11.28 -4.84 -6.54
N PRO A 33 -11.05 -4.69 -7.85
CA PRO A 33 -10.25 -5.65 -8.61
C PRO A 33 -8.76 -5.37 -8.41
N ILE A 34 -8.14 -6.10 -7.48
CA ILE A 34 -6.75 -5.89 -7.09
C ILE A 34 -5.93 -7.14 -7.37
N THR A 35 -4.75 -6.95 -7.97
CA THR A 35 -3.77 -8.01 -8.13
C THR A 35 -2.52 -7.63 -7.34
N PHE A 36 -2.11 -8.49 -6.41
CA PHE A 36 -0.88 -8.26 -5.66
C PHE A 36 0.31 -8.57 -6.55
N ARG A 37 1.22 -7.62 -6.71
CA ARG A 37 2.41 -7.81 -7.55
C ARG A 37 3.69 -7.90 -6.75
N ILE A 38 3.79 -7.12 -5.65
CA ILE A 38 4.92 -7.19 -4.73
C ILE A 38 4.37 -7.18 -3.32
N THR A 39 4.73 -8.21 -2.54
CA THR A 39 4.33 -8.30 -1.13
C THR A 39 5.56 -8.70 -0.32
N HIS A 40 6.28 -7.71 0.18
CA HIS A 40 7.45 -7.92 1.04
C HIS A 40 8.56 -8.73 0.36
N GLY A 41 8.78 -8.50 -0.95
CA GLY A 41 9.73 -9.27 -1.71
C GLY A 41 11.19 -8.99 -1.36
N ARG A 42 12.05 -9.98 -1.64
CA ARG A 42 13.48 -9.78 -1.51
C ARG A 42 13.90 -8.60 -2.37
N ASN A 43 14.71 -7.72 -1.80
CA ASN A 43 15.11 -6.51 -2.51
C ASN A 43 16.56 -6.13 -2.17
N GLU A 44 17.15 -5.31 -3.03
CA GLU A 44 18.45 -4.73 -2.84
C GLU A 44 18.35 -3.27 -3.23
N ILE A 45 18.71 -2.39 -2.30
CA ILE A 45 18.70 -0.95 -2.57
C ILE A 45 19.99 -0.61 -3.31
N VAL A 46 19.85 -0.26 -4.57
CA VAL A 46 21.01 0.00 -5.42
C VAL A 46 21.41 1.48 -5.42
N GLU A 47 20.50 2.37 -5.04
CA GLU A 47 20.77 3.79 -4.88
C GLU A 47 19.80 4.39 -3.87
N GLY A 48 20.26 5.34 -3.10
CA GLY A 48 19.43 6.12 -2.22
C GLY A 48 19.26 5.54 -0.83
N PRO A 49 18.44 6.21 0.01
CA PRO A 49 18.26 5.78 1.39
C PRO A 49 17.49 4.47 1.49
N GLY A 50 17.71 3.75 2.59
CA GLY A 50 17.05 2.50 2.84
C GLY A 50 15.58 2.62 3.22
N PHE A 51 14.88 1.49 3.19
CA PHE A 51 13.52 1.37 3.65
C PHE A 51 13.33 -0.03 4.26
N GLU A 52 12.22 -0.22 5.00
CA GLU A 52 11.97 -1.50 5.64
C GLU A 52 11.20 -2.47 4.78
N ASP A 53 10.30 -1.97 3.94
CA ASP A 53 9.37 -2.84 3.22
C ASP A 53 8.79 -2.15 2.00
N ILE A 54 8.36 -2.95 1.02
CA ILE A 54 7.73 -2.44 -0.19
C ILE A 54 6.59 -3.37 -0.62
N MET A 55 5.47 -2.76 -1.04
CA MET A 55 4.34 -3.48 -1.62
C MET A 55 3.90 -2.80 -2.90
N MET A 56 3.40 -3.59 -3.86
CA MET A 56 2.80 -3.04 -5.06
C MET A 56 1.53 -3.80 -5.39
N LEU A 57 0.44 -3.05 -5.54
CA LEU A 57 -0.86 -3.56 -5.93
C LEU A 57 -1.19 -3.05 -7.32
N GLU A 58 -1.77 -3.91 -8.16
CA GLU A 58 -2.16 -3.52 -9.51
C GLU A 58 -3.67 -3.40 -9.62
N PHE A 59 -4.14 -2.39 -10.34
CA PHE A 59 -5.56 -2.12 -10.60
C PHE A 59 -5.78 -1.98 -12.11
N PRO A 60 -7.00 -2.26 -12.60
CA PRO A 60 -7.28 -2.11 -14.04
C PRO A 60 -7.12 -0.68 -14.56
N SER A 61 -7.27 0.33 -13.68
CA SER A 61 -7.17 1.73 -14.07
C SER A 61 -6.74 2.60 -12.90
N PHE A 62 -6.32 3.81 -13.23
CA PHE A 62 -5.96 4.82 -12.23
C PHE A 62 -7.15 5.15 -11.34
N GLU A 63 -8.34 5.28 -11.94
CA GLU A 63 -9.57 5.58 -11.21
C GLU A 63 -9.93 4.48 -10.22
N GLU A 64 -9.74 3.23 -10.61
CA GLU A 64 -9.99 2.09 -9.70
C GLU A 64 -9.03 2.10 -8.52
N ALA A 65 -7.77 2.42 -8.75
CA ALA A 65 -6.80 2.52 -7.68
C ALA A 65 -7.18 3.61 -6.69
N LYS A 66 -7.60 4.77 -7.20
CA LYS A 66 -8.05 5.88 -6.36
C LYS A 66 -9.32 5.52 -5.59
N ALA A 67 -10.26 4.85 -6.23
CA ALA A 67 -11.50 4.44 -5.57
C ALA A 67 -11.21 3.51 -4.39
N TRP A 68 -10.30 2.56 -4.58
CA TRP A 68 -9.87 1.69 -3.49
C TRP A 68 -9.23 2.49 -2.36
N TYR A 69 -8.28 3.35 -2.69
CA TYR A 69 -7.54 4.09 -1.66
C TYR A 69 -8.47 4.95 -0.81
N HIS A 70 -9.44 5.60 -1.45
CA HIS A 70 -10.33 6.54 -0.76
C HIS A 70 -11.58 5.89 -0.15
N ASN A 71 -11.75 4.56 -0.27
CA ASN A 71 -12.94 3.96 0.32
C ASN A 71 -12.86 4.01 1.86
N PRO A 72 -14.01 4.20 2.53
CA PRO A 72 -14.02 4.40 3.99
C PRO A 72 -13.42 3.26 4.80
N ALA A 73 -13.63 2.01 4.35
CA ALA A 73 -13.10 0.85 5.08
C ALA A 73 -11.57 0.83 5.05
N TYR A 74 -10.97 1.16 3.90
CA TYR A 74 -9.52 1.22 3.81
C TYR A 74 -8.97 2.43 4.57
N GLN A 75 -9.64 3.58 4.48
CA GLN A 75 -9.18 4.78 5.19
C GLN A 75 -9.25 4.61 6.71
N ALA A 76 -10.21 3.84 7.20
CA ALA A 76 -10.25 3.51 8.63
C ALA A 76 -9.01 2.70 9.04
N ALA A 77 -8.59 1.75 8.21
CA ALA A 77 -7.37 0.98 8.47
C ALA A 77 -6.14 1.88 8.41
N CYS A 78 -6.11 2.84 7.49
CA CYS A 78 -4.98 3.74 7.31
C CYS A 78 -4.65 4.56 8.55
N GLU A 79 -5.62 4.84 9.41
CA GLU A 79 -5.35 5.57 10.64
C GLU A 79 -4.33 4.82 11.50
N HIS A 80 -4.41 3.50 11.53
CA HIS A 80 -3.43 2.68 12.24
C HIS A 80 -2.07 2.72 11.53
N ARG A 81 -2.07 2.67 10.19
CA ARG A 81 -0.83 2.76 9.43
C ARG A 81 -0.11 4.08 9.68
N PHE A 82 -0.86 5.19 9.74
CA PHE A 82 -0.27 6.51 10.01
C PHE A 82 0.38 6.58 11.40
N LYS A 83 -0.23 5.93 12.37
CA LYS A 83 0.33 5.88 13.73
C LYS A 83 1.47 4.87 13.85
N GLY A 84 1.49 3.87 12.99
CA GLY A 84 2.40 2.74 13.08
C GLY A 84 3.73 2.93 12.39
N GLY A 85 3.81 3.76 11.38
CA GLY A 85 5.04 3.90 10.63
C GLY A 85 5.08 5.10 9.71
N ASP A 86 6.27 5.31 9.13
CA ASP A 86 6.49 6.34 8.13
C ASP A 86 6.46 5.67 6.76
N TYR A 87 5.48 6.03 5.96
CA TYR A 87 5.26 5.42 4.64
C TYR A 87 5.24 6.48 3.56
N ARG A 88 5.61 6.04 2.37
CA ARG A 88 5.29 6.75 1.13
C ARG A 88 4.29 5.88 0.39
N ALA A 89 3.23 6.51 -0.11
CA ALA A 89 2.20 5.80 -0.87
C ALA A 89 1.96 6.58 -2.15
N ILE A 90 2.09 5.91 -3.29
CA ILE A 90 2.01 6.53 -4.60
C ILE A 90 1.07 5.72 -5.47
N ILE A 91 0.13 6.39 -6.14
CA ILE A 91 -0.66 5.76 -7.19
C ILE A 91 -0.13 6.30 -8.51
N VAL A 92 0.26 5.38 -9.39
CA VAL A 92 0.88 5.75 -10.66
C VAL A 92 0.32 4.88 -11.78
N GLU A 93 0.05 5.51 -12.92
CA GLU A 93 -0.45 4.80 -14.09
C GLU A 93 0.68 4.06 -14.78
N GLY A 94 0.41 2.82 -15.20
CA GLY A 94 1.36 2.03 -15.95
C GLY A 94 1.32 2.36 -17.44
N CYS A 95 2.19 1.70 -18.17
CA CYS A 95 2.30 1.94 -19.62
C CYS A 95 1.54 0.91 -20.46
N THR A 96 0.78 0.02 -19.82
CA THR A 96 -0.02 -0.98 -20.55
C THR A 96 -1.47 -1.00 -20.11
#